data_cb37006930a146bc8fbd939e5ad67f69
#
_entry.id   cb37006930a146bc8fbd939e5ad67f69
#
_cell.length_a   1.000
_cell.length_b   1.000
_cell.length_c   1.000
_cell.angle_alpha   90.00
_cell.angle_beta   90.00
_cell.angle_gamma   90.00
#
_symmetry.space_group_name_H-M   'P 1'
#
loop_
_entity.id
_entity.type
_entity.pdbx_description
1 polymer ?
#
loop_
_entity_poly.entity_id
_entity_poly.type
_entity_poly.pdbx_seq_one_letter_code
_entity_poly.pdbx_strand_id
1 'polypeptide(L)'
;MPQIQKTVVTINSTGRQTASFIRVASAVGWRVRAQIRNREGVVAEELAELPNVEIVEGDLCQNKKTLVPFLNELFQGAQVAFINTTHWGDEVAIGKACADAAKRAGVQHYVYSSMPDHSIYDPEWKALPLWAQKFAVENYVRQIGIPSTFLITGIYNNNFTSLPYPLFQMELQTDGSFAWQAPFHPNDPLPWLDAEHDVGPALLQIFKMGPKAWKGQRVILAFERLTPLQVCKKFSRGVGRPVRYIHGPIKIAVNIPSGYREHLEILQEVLGDKRAPYFGPQYEYPNEARSLWEGYRGIEEYAREVFPVEESANGLTWM
;
A
#
# COMPACT_ATOMS: atom_id res chain seq x y z
N MET A 1 16.24 31.24 1.15
CA MET A 1 17.07 30.35 0.32
C MET A 1 16.13 29.67 -0.64
N PRO A 2 16.39 29.57 -1.95
CA PRO A 2 15.56 28.76 -2.82
C PRO A 2 15.57 27.32 -2.28
N GLN A 3 14.39 26.74 -2.04
CA GLN A 3 14.26 25.34 -1.68
C GLN A 3 14.87 24.54 -2.83
N ILE A 4 15.91 23.74 -2.53
CA ILE A 4 16.50 22.84 -3.53
C ILE A 4 15.39 21.88 -3.93
N GLN A 5 14.96 21.98 -5.17
CA GLN A 5 13.92 21.15 -5.75
C GLN A 5 14.42 19.70 -5.78
N LYS A 6 13.90 18.85 -4.88
CA LYS A 6 14.29 17.43 -4.84
C LYS A 6 13.74 16.70 -6.06
N THR A 7 14.53 15.81 -6.63
CA THR A 7 14.07 14.86 -7.63
C THR A 7 13.80 13.52 -6.93
N VAL A 8 12.58 13.03 -7.03
CA VAL A 8 12.15 11.74 -6.52
C VAL A 8 11.84 10.77 -7.66
N VAL A 9 12.27 9.53 -7.51
CA VAL A 9 11.85 8.42 -8.37
C VAL A 9 10.78 7.61 -7.66
N THR A 10 9.74 7.25 -8.40
CA THR A 10 8.69 6.36 -7.91
C THR A 10 8.50 5.17 -8.85
N ILE A 11 8.19 4.01 -8.27
CA ILE A 11 7.92 2.76 -8.99
C ILE A 11 6.47 2.35 -8.75
N ASN A 12 5.81 1.80 -9.77
CA ASN A 12 4.39 1.46 -9.76
C ASN A 12 3.52 2.69 -9.44
N SER A 13 3.73 3.74 -10.22
CA SER A 13 3.27 5.10 -9.89
C SER A 13 1.75 5.27 -9.93
N THR A 14 1.01 4.42 -10.66
CA THR A 14 -0.45 4.41 -10.68
C THR A 14 -1.09 3.66 -9.50
N GLY A 15 -0.27 2.98 -8.67
CA GLY A 15 -0.76 2.32 -7.46
C GLY A 15 -1.16 3.32 -6.37
N ARG A 16 -2.16 3.00 -5.55
CA ARG A 16 -2.78 3.89 -4.54
C ARG A 16 -1.76 4.61 -3.65
N GLN A 17 -0.80 3.90 -3.05
CA GLN A 17 0.25 4.52 -2.22
C GLN A 17 1.08 5.53 -3.01
N THR A 18 1.51 5.12 -4.20
CA THR A 18 2.47 5.88 -4.98
C THR A 18 1.82 7.10 -5.62
N ALA A 19 0.61 6.97 -6.16
CA ALA A 19 -0.16 8.09 -6.71
C ALA A 19 -0.45 9.13 -5.62
N SER A 20 -0.85 8.69 -4.41
CA SER A 20 -1.01 9.58 -3.25
C SER A 20 0.25 10.42 -2.99
N PHE A 21 1.40 9.77 -2.97
CA PHE A 21 2.67 10.48 -2.74
C PHE A 21 3.04 11.43 -3.89
N ILE A 22 2.83 11.03 -5.14
CA ILE A 22 3.14 11.87 -6.31
C ILE A 22 2.34 13.16 -6.28
N ARG A 23 1.04 13.10 -5.98
CA ARG A 23 0.18 14.29 -5.84
C ARG A 23 0.74 15.28 -4.82
N VAL A 24 1.14 14.79 -3.66
CA VAL A 24 1.69 15.62 -2.58
C VAL A 24 3.08 16.15 -2.93
N ALA A 25 3.96 15.32 -3.51
CA ALA A 25 5.30 15.72 -3.93
C ALA A 25 5.25 16.81 -5.02
N SER A 26 4.37 16.65 -6.00
CA SER A 26 4.11 17.66 -7.05
C SER A 26 3.61 18.97 -6.44
N ALA A 27 2.63 18.91 -5.54
CA ALA A 27 2.05 20.10 -4.89
C ALA A 27 3.06 20.91 -4.07
N VAL A 28 4.09 20.26 -3.50
CA VAL A 28 5.18 20.96 -2.81
C VAL A 28 6.37 21.32 -3.72
N GLY A 29 6.23 21.17 -5.03
CA GLY A 29 7.20 21.59 -6.04
C GLY A 29 8.39 20.63 -6.25
N TRP A 30 8.31 19.37 -5.84
CA TRP A 30 9.34 18.38 -6.15
C TRP A 30 9.22 17.90 -7.60
N ARG A 31 10.36 17.58 -8.22
CA ARG A 31 10.36 16.87 -9.49
C ARG A 31 10.13 15.39 -9.25
N VAL A 32 9.16 14.81 -9.93
CA VAL A 32 8.83 13.38 -9.82
C VAL A 32 9.10 12.70 -11.16
N ARG A 33 9.90 11.65 -11.15
CA ARG A 33 9.97 10.67 -12.24
C ARG A 33 9.11 9.48 -11.86
N ALA A 34 7.95 9.40 -12.48
CA ALA A 34 6.91 8.43 -12.16
C ALA A 34 6.97 7.27 -13.15
N GLN A 35 7.55 6.13 -12.74
CA GLN A 35 7.54 4.93 -13.57
C GLN A 35 6.14 4.34 -13.61
N ILE A 36 5.64 4.07 -14.82
CA ILE A 36 4.38 3.37 -15.08
C ILE A 36 4.61 2.27 -16.12
N ARG A 37 3.74 1.26 -16.14
CA ARG A 37 3.83 0.17 -17.13
C ARG A 37 3.31 0.60 -18.50
N ASN A 38 2.21 1.33 -18.54
CA ASN A 38 1.61 1.94 -19.73
C ASN A 38 0.90 3.24 -19.33
N ARG A 39 0.64 4.10 -20.31
CA ARG A 39 -0.01 5.41 -20.11
C ARG A 39 -1.53 5.35 -20.09
N GLU A 40 -2.09 4.17 -20.29
CA GLU A 40 -3.53 3.99 -20.33
C GLU A 40 -4.12 4.00 -18.90
N GLY A 41 -5.24 4.67 -18.76
CA GLY A 41 -6.04 4.69 -17.53
C GLY A 41 -6.02 6.03 -16.79
N VAL A 42 -7.13 6.27 -16.11
CA VAL A 42 -7.46 7.56 -15.47
C VAL A 42 -6.35 8.08 -14.55
N VAL A 43 -5.74 7.21 -13.73
CA VAL A 43 -4.67 7.63 -12.82
C VAL A 43 -3.39 8.04 -13.57
N ALA A 44 -3.04 7.33 -14.66
CA ALA A 44 -1.86 7.68 -15.45
C ALA A 44 -2.04 9.03 -16.15
N GLU A 45 -3.23 9.30 -16.68
CA GLU A 45 -3.60 10.58 -17.31
C GLU A 45 -3.56 11.71 -16.29
N GLU A 46 -4.21 11.52 -15.12
CA GLU A 46 -4.18 12.50 -14.03
C GLU A 46 -2.75 12.85 -13.60
N LEU A 47 -1.90 11.84 -13.38
CA LEU A 47 -0.52 12.08 -12.94
C LEU A 47 0.31 12.80 -14.00
N ALA A 48 0.03 12.58 -15.28
CA ALA A 48 0.72 13.26 -16.38
C ALA A 48 0.40 14.76 -16.47
N GLU A 49 -0.76 15.18 -15.96
CA GLU A 49 -1.19 16.59 -15.92
C GLU A 49 -0.59 17.37 -14.72
N LEU A 50 -0.05 16.64 -13.73
CA LEU A 50 0.51 17.30 -12.54
C LEU A 50 1.80 18.08 -12.85
N PRO A 51 1.99 19.28 -12.29
CA PRO A 51 3.22 20.04 -12.49
C PRO A 51 4.43 19.28 -11.92
N ASN A 52 5.56 19.38 -12.62
CA ASN A 52 6.84 18.75 -12.24
C ASN A 52 6.81 17.21 -12.17
N VAL A 53 5.82 16.55 -12.77
CA VAL A 53 5.76 15.09 -12.91
C VAL A 53 6.15 14.70 -14.33
N GLU A 54 7.15 13.85 -14.43
CA GLU A 54 7.62 13.22 -15.66
C GLU A 54 7.19 11.74 -15.65
N ILE A 55 6.30 11.38 -16.57
CA ILE A 55 5.89 9.98 -16.75
C ILE A 55 6.95 9.22 -17.53
N VAL A 56 7.52 8.19 -16.91
CA VAL A 56 8.52 7.30 -17.52
C VAL A 56 7.88 5.93 -17.72
N GLU A 57 7.52 5.65 -18.97
CA GLU A 57 6.88 4.38 -19.33
C GLU A 57 7.91 3.28 -19.49
N GLY A 58 7.66 2.13 -18.88
CA GLY A 58 8.50 0.93 -19.02
C GLY A 58 7.98 -0.24 -18.20
N ASP A 59 7.96 -1.42 -18.79
CA ASP A 59 7.60 -2.65 -18.09
C ASP A 59 8.79 -3.16 -17.25
N LEU A 60 8.56 -3.39 -15.96
CA LEU A 60 9.57 -3.90 -15.03
C LEU A 60 9.72 -5.43 -15.13
N CYS A 61 8.78 -6.12 -15.78
CA CYS A 61 8.82 -7.57 -15.98
C CYS A 61 9.72 -8.02 -17.15
N GLN A 62 10.41 -7.08 -17.81
CA GLN A 62 11.33 -7.39 -18.88
C GLN A 62 12.60 -8.10 -18.39
N ASN A 63 13.36 -8.66 -19.32
CA ASN A 63 14.60 -9.35 -18.98
C ASN A 63 15.65 -8.37 -18.40
N LYS A 64 16.61 -8.92 -17.65
CA LYS A 64 17.64 -8.15 -16.95
C LYS A 64 18.48 -7.25 -17.87
N LYS A 65 18.68 -7.65 -19.15
CA LYS A 65 19.51 -6.88 -20.09
C LYS A 65 18.86 -5.54 -20.48
N THR A 66 17.53 -5.48 -20.48
CA THR A 66 16.75 -4.27 -20.77
C THR A 66 16.35 -3.52 -19.49
N LEU A 67 16.01 -4.24 -18.44
CA LEU A 67 15.59 -3.64 -17.15
C LEU A 67 16.72 -2.81 -16.49
N VAL A 68 17.96 -3.31 -16.47
CA VAL A 68 19.05 -2.62 -15.77
C VAL A 68 19.39 -1.27 -16.40
N PRO A 69 19.57 -1.13 -17.73
CA PRO A 69 19.75 0.18 -18.36
C PRO A 69 18.58 1.14 -18.12
N PHE A 70 17.34 0.67 -18.25
CA PHE A 70 16.14 1.46 -17.97
C PHE A 70 16.14 2.03 -16.55
N LEU A 71 16.40 1.18 -15.55
CA LEU A 71 16.44 1.64 -14.15
C LEU A 71 17.61 2.60 -13.90
N ASN A 72 18.78 2.39 -14.51
CA ASN A 72 19.90 3.31 -14.37
C ASN A 72 19.56 4.71 -14.89
N GLU A 73 18.87 4.81 -16.02
CA GLU A 73 18.41 6.07 -16.58
C GLU A 73 17.34 6.72 -15.66
N LEU A 74 16.36 5.93 -15.24
CA LEU A 74 15.28 6.38 -14.36
C LEU A 74 15.82 7.02 -13.06
N PHE A 75 16.82 6.40 -12.43
CA PHE A 75 17.39 6.87 -11.15
C PHE A 75 18.49 7.93 -11.31
N GLN A 76 18.97 8.21 -12.51
CA GLN A 76 20.07 9.17 -12.71
C GLN A 76 19.77 10.53 -12.09
N GLY A 77 20.60 10.97 -11.14
CA GLY A 77 20.47 12.29 -10.47
C GLY A 77 19.29 12.39 -9.50
N ALA A 78 18.62 11.30 -9.16
CA ALA A 78 17.58 11.30 -8.13
C ALA A 78 18.20 11.40 -6.72
N GLN A 79 17.60 12.23 -5.87
CA GLN A 79 18.02 12.39 -4.48
C GLN A 79 17.28 11.43 -3.56
N VAL A 80 16.02 11.16 -3.83
CA VAL A 80 15.16 10.28 -3.01
C VAL A 80 14.36 9.33 -3.90
N ALA A 81 13.88 8.22 -3.32
CA ALA A 81 13.08 7.26 -4.06
C ALA A 81 12.01 6.64 -3.15
N PHE A 82 10.80 6.49 -3.68
CA PHE A 82 9.74 5.67 -3.09
C PHE A 82 9.42 4.49 -3.98
N ILE A 83 9.64 3.30 -3.47
CA ILE A 83 9.54 2.05 -4.22
C ILE A 83 8.44 1.19 -3.62
N ASN A 84 7.42 0.93 -4.43
CA ASN A 84 6.36 -0.01 -4.12
C ASN A 84 6.26 -1.04 -5.24
N THR A 85 6.94 -2.17 -5.07
CA THR A 85 6.89 -3.30 -6.00
C THR A 85 5.53 -4.00 -5.96
N THR A 86 5.19 -4.69 -7.02
CA THR A 86 3.97 -5.50 -7.14
C THR A 86 4.33 -6.95 -7.43
N HIS A 87 3.38 -7.84 -7.19
CA HIS A 87 3.52 -9.29 -7.45
C HIS A 87 3.47 -9.68 -8.95
N TRP A 88 3.50 -8.73 -9.86
CA TRP A 88 3.62 -9.00 -11.30
C TRP A 88 5.07 -9.33 -11.64
N GLY A 89 5.29 -10.51 -12.21
CA GLY A 89 6.62 -11.03 -12.51
C GLY A 89 7.40 -11.47 -11.26
N ASP A 90 8.74 -11.42 -11.33
CA ASP A 90 9.61 -11.70 -10.18
C ASP A 90 9.80 -10.44 -9.33
N GLU A 91 8.90 -10.26 -8.36
CA GLU A 91 8.92 -9.09 -7.47
C GLU A 91 10.27 -8.92 -6.75
N VAL A 92 10.88 -10.03 -6.33
CA VAL A 92 12.17 -10.00 -5.61
C VAL A 92 13.30 -9.53 -6.53
N ALA A 93 13.36 -10.06 -7.75
CA ALA A 93 14.37 -9.63 -8.71
C ALA A 93 14.20 -8.16 -9.12
N ILE A 94 12.96 -7.72 -9.34
CA ILE A 94 12.63 -6.32 -9.66
C ILE A 94 13.02 -5.39 -8.49
N GLY A 95 12.64 -5.73 -7.28
CA GLY A 95 12.95 -4.94 -6.09
C GLY A 95 14.46 -4.80 -5.85
N LYS A 96 15.23 -5.90 -6.03
CA LYS A 96 16.70 -5.87 -5.97
C LYS A 96 17.30 -4.99 -7.05
N ALA A 97 16.81 -5.09 -8.28
CA ALA A 97 17.31 -4.27 -9.41
C ALA A 97 17.06 -2.76 -9.18
N CYS A 98 15.89 -2.40 -8.64
CA CYS A 98 15.58 -1.02 -8.23
C CYS A 98 16.54 -0.52 -7.15
N ALA A 99 16.79 -1.32 -6.11
CA ALA A 99 17.70 -0.96 -5.03
C ALA A 99 19.16 -0.78 -5.51
N ASP A 100 19.61 -1.66 -6.41
CA ASP A 100 20.94 -1.56 -7.02
C ASP A 100 21.08 -0.29 -7.88
N ALA A 101 20.07 0.03 -8.69
CA ALA A 101 20.07 1.24 -9.50
C ALA A 101 20.06 2.50 -8.63
N ALA A 102 19.23 2.54 -7.58
CA ALA A 102 19.19 3.63 -6.62
C ALA A 102 20.54 3.83 -5.90
N LYS A 103 21.19 2.72 -5.49
CA LYS A 103 22.51 2.77 -4.87
C LYS A 103 23.57 3.32 -5.82
N ARG A 104 23.61 2.84 -7.09
CA ARG A 104 24.54 3.37 -8.11
C ARG A 104 24.33 4.84 -8.40
N ALA A 105 23.08 5.29 -8.40
CA ALA A 105 22.73 6.71 -8.60
C ALA A 105 23.03 7.61 -7.40
N GLY A 106 23.41 7.05 -6.25
CA GLY A 106 23.69 7.80 -5.04
C GLY A 106 22.45 8.35 -4.34
N VAL A 107 21.31 7.66 -4.45
CA VAL A 107 20.07 8.03 -3.75
C VAL A 107 20.32 8.15 -2.25
N GLN A 108 19.96 9.30 -1.68
CA GLN A 108 20.26 9.67 -0.30
C GLN A 108 19.25 9.14 0.71
N HIS A 109 18.01 8.88 0.27
CA HIS A 109 16.96 8.29 1.09
C HIS A 109 16.04 7.42 0.21
N TYR A 110 16.05 6.13 0.47
CA TYR A 110 15.27 5.12 -0.23
C TYR A 110 14.15 4.62 0.69
N VAL A 111 12.90 4.89 0.37
CA VAL A 111 11.76 4.36 1.12
C VAL A 111 11.16 3.20 0.33
N TYR A 112 11.06 2.05 0.98
CA TYR A 112 10.51 0.83 0.39
C TYR A 112 9.22 0.43 1.08
N SER A 113 8.15 0.19 0.30
CA SER A 113 6.90 -0.36 0.81
C SER A 113 7.06 -1.85 1.03
N SER A 114 7.25 -2.23 2.29
CA SER A 114 7.51 -3.58 2.76
C SER A 114 6.27 -4.22 3.40
N MET A 115 6.37 -5.49 3.76
CA MET A 115 5.40 -6.22 4.59
C MET A 115 6.16 -7.19 5.51
N PRO A 116 5.56 -7.62 6.63
CA PRO A 116 6.20 -8.58 7.52
C PRO A 116 6.22 -10.00 6.93
N ASP A 117 7.15 -10.80 7.41
CA ASP A 117 7.12 -12.25 7.25
C ASP A 117 6.75 -12.89 8.59
N HIS A 118 5.59 -13.50 8.69
CA HIS A 118 5.08 -14.07 9.93
C HIS A 118 5.86 -15.30 10.39
N SER A 119 6.45 -16.04 9.46
CA SER A 119 7.21 -17.26 9.77
C SER A 119 8.46 -17.04 10.63
N ILE A 120 8.92 -15.78 10.74
CA ILE A 120 10.06 -15.44 11.60
C ILE A 120 9.69 -15.24 13.08
N TYR A 121 8.39 -15.11 13.38
CA TYR A 121 7.92 -14.83 14.74
C TYR A 121 7.44 -16.07 15.47
N ASP A 122 6.84 -17.02 14.74
CA ASP A 122 6.31 -18.25 15.31
C ASP A 122 6.47 -19.39 14.30
N PRO A 123 7.01 -20.57 14.70
CA PRO A 123 7.21 -21.71 13.80
C PRO A 123 5.90 -22.31 13.25
N GLU A 124 4.77 -22.02 13.89
CA GLU A 124 3.45 -22.44 13.40
C GLU A 124 2.86 -21.47 12.37
N TRP A 125 3.39 -20.28 12.24
CA TRP A 125 2.90 -19.30 11.26
C TRP A 125 3.62 -19.46 9.93
N LYS A 126 2.86 -19.67 8.88
CA LYS A 126 3.42 -19.72 7.53
C LYS A 126 3.75 -18.31 7.03
N ALA A 127 4.75 -18.23 6.17
CA ALA A 127 5.01 -17.01 5.40
C ALA A 127 3.84 -16.75 4.44
N LEU A 128 3.30 -15.54 4.45
CA LEU A 128 2.33 -15.11 3.45
C LEU A 128 3.08 -14.81 2.14
N PRO A 129 2.85 -15.52 1.03
CA PRO A 129 3.74 -15.48 -0.14
C PRO A 129 4.01 -14.08 -0.68
N LEU A 130 2.98 -13.24 -0.85
CA LEU A 130 3.15 -11.88 -1.38
C LEU A 130 3.86 -10.95 -0.38
N TRP A 131 3.71 -11.17 0.92
CA TRP A 131 4.39 -10.38 1.94
C TRP A 131 5.84 -10.80 2.11
N ALA A 132 6.11 -12.10 2.09
CA ALA A 132 7.47 -12.65 2.19
C ALA A 132 8.38 -12.16 1.05
N GLN A 133 7.85 -11.96 -0.16
CA GLN A 133 8.60 -11.37 -1.26
C GLN A 133 9.05 -9.94 -0.95
N LYS A 134 8.16 -9.12 -0.40
CA LYS A 134 8.50 -7.76 0.03
C LYS A 134 9.53 -7.75 1.16
N PHE A 135 9.38 -8.67 2.11
CA PHE A 135 10.36 -8.85 3.20
C PHE A 135 11.74 -9.28 2.68
N ALA A 136 11.79 -10.16 1.68
CA ALA A 136 13.05 -10.56 1.04
C ALA A 136 13.74 -9.38 0.34
N VAL A 137 12.99 -8.49 -0.31
CA VAL A 137 13.53 -7.25 -0.88
C VAL A 137 14.03 -6.31 0.23
N GLU A 138 13.28 -6.13 1.32
CA GLU A 138 13.72 -5.34 2.47
C GLU A 138 15.08 -5.82 3.01
N ASN A 139 15.23 -7.14 3.20
CA ASN A 139 16.47 -7.73 3.69
C ASN A 139 17.65 -7.44 2.73
N TYR A 140 17.41 -7.52 1.43
CA TYR A 140 18.41 -7.16 0.43
C TYR A 140 18.80 -5.68 0.48
N VAL A 141 17.81 -4.78 0.59
CA VAL A 141 18.05 -3.33 0.71
C VAL A 141 18.91 -3.01 1.94
N ARG A 142 18.64 -3.69 3.07
CA ARG A 142 19.46 -3.59 4.28
C ARG A 142 20.88 -4.08 4.05
N GLN A 143 21.03 -5.22 3.38
CA GLN A 143 22.32 -5.83 3.10
C GLN A 143 23.22 -4.94 2.24
N ILE A 144 22.68 -4.30 1.22
CA ILE A 144 23.46 -3.41 0.34
C ILE A 144 23.80 -2.05 0.99
N GLY A 145 23.18 -1.72 2.12
CA GLY A 145 23.54 -0.56 2.94
C GLY A 145 23.14 0.82 2.38
N ILE A 146 22.17 0.88 1.46
CA ILE A 146 21.59 2.16 1.03
C ILE A 146 20.83 2.81 2.20
N PRO A 147 20.91 4.14 2.42
CA PRO A 147 20.10 4.80 3.45
C PRO A 147 18.61 4.60 3.20
N SER A 148 17.95 3.75 3.96
CA SER A 148 16.59 3.27 3.68
C SER A 148 15.68 3.34 4.89
N THR A 149 14.38 3.48 4.61
CA THR A 149 13.26 3.35 5.54
C THR A 149 12.25 2.37 4.95
N PHE A 150 11.62 1.57 5.79
CA PHE A 150 10.68 0.54 5.34
C PHE A 150 9.28 0.91 5.83
N LEU A 151 8.41 1.26 4.88
CA LEU A 151 7.02 1.57 5.14
C LEU A 151 6.21 0.27 5.17
N ILE A 152 5.47 0.02 6.23
CA ILE A 152 4.57 -1.11 6.35
C ILE A 152 3.16 -0.57 6.55
N THR A 153 2.30 -0.76 5.55
CA THR A 153 0.94 -0.22 5.58
C THR A 153 -0.06 -1.21 6.17
N GLY A 154 -1.06 -0.69 6.85
CA GLY A 154 -2.24 -1.46 7.24
C GLY A 154 -3.16 -1.80 6.06
N ILE A 155 -4.35 -2.25 6.41
CA ILE A 155 -5.42 -2.59 5.46
C ILE A 155 -5.99 -1.28 4.89
N TYR A 156 -6.16 -1.23 3.57
CA TYR A 156 -6.70 -0.04 2.92
C TYR A 156 -8.22 0.02 3.04
N ASN A 157 -8.75 1.15 3.48
CA ASN A 157 -10.17 1.44 3.40
C ASN A 157 -10.67 1.31 1.96
N ASN A 158 -9.83 1.72 1.01
CA ASN A 158 -10.05 1.67 -0.44
C ASN A 158 -10.15 0.25 -1.04
N ASN A 159 -9.99 -0.81 -0.25
CA ASN A 159 -10.24 -2.17 -0.72
C ASN A 159 -11.73 -2.55 -0.66
N PHE A 160 -12.54 -1.85 0.14
CA PHE A 160 -13.96 -2.14 0.23
C PHE A 160 -14.69 -1.80 -1.06
N THR A 161 -15.52 -2.72 -1.52
CA THR A 161 -16.41 -2.57 -2.69
C THR A 161 -17.63 -3.45 -2.52
N SER A 162 -18.76 -3.11 -3.13
CA SER A 162 -19.92 -4.00 -3.19
C SER A 162 -19.81 -5.08 -4.27
N LEU A 163 -18.85 -4.95 -5.19
CA LEU A 163 -18.55 -5.98 -6.18
C LEU A 163 -18.00 -7.25 -5.52
N PRO A 164 -18.18 -8.42 -6.14
CA PRO A 164 -17.56 -9.66 -5.69
C PRO A 164 -16.03 -9.52 -5.69
N TYR A 165 -15.46 -9.28 -4.52
CA TYR A 165 -14.02 -9.14 -4.32
C TYR A 165 -13.59 -9.93 -3.06
N PRO A 166 -12.56 -10.79 -3.15
CA PRO A 166 -12.14 -11.58 -2.01
C PRO A 166 -11.78 -10.69 -0.81
N LEU A 167 -12.21 -11.09 0.39
CA LEU A 167 -11.87 -10.49 1.68
C LEU A 167 -12.54 -9.13 2.00
N PHE A 168 -12.84 -8.30 0.99
CA PHE A 168 -13.30 -6.91 1.22
C PHE A 168 -14.64 -6.56 0.57
N GLN A 169 -15.39 -7.58 0.12
CA GLN A 169 -16.72 -7.34 -0.40
C GLN A 169 -17.68 -6.86 0.70
N MET A 170 -18.24 -5.67 0.53
CA MET A 170 -19.41 -5.16 1.23
C MET A 170 -20.66 -5.60 0.44
N GLU A 171 -21.12 -6.85 0.66
CA GLU A 171 -22.20 -7.46 -0.09
C GLU A 171 -23.53 -6.75 0.20
N LEU A 172 -24.11 -6.10 -0.83
CA LEU A 172 -25.42 -5.48 -0.72
C LEU A 172 -26.51 -6.56 -0.61
N GLN A 173 -27.34 -6.47 0.42
CA GLN A 173 -28.42 -7.40 0.70
C GLN A 173 -29.75 -6.91 0.09
N THR A 174 -30.73 -7.80 -0.04
CA THR A 174 -32.05 -7.48 -0.59
C THR A 174 -32.84 -6.47 0.22
N ASP A 175 -32.54 -6.33 1.51
CA ASP A 175 -33.16 -5.35 2.41
C ASP A 175 -32.41 -3.98 2.39
N GLY A 176 -31.40 -3.83 1.54
CA GLY A 176 -30.60 -2.62 1.41
C GLY A 176 -29.51 -2.46 2.47
N SER A 177 -29.33 -3.43 3.35
CA SER A 177 -28.18 -3.50 4.26
C SER A 177 -26.93 -4.04 3.57
N PHE A 178 -25.78 -3.91 4.22
CA PHE A 178 -24.53 -4.54 3.77
C PHE A 178 -24.08 -5.67 4.71
N ALA A 179 -23.39 -6.66 4.16
CA ALA A 179 -22.72 -7.70 4.91
C ALA A 179 -21.25 -7.80 4.47
N TRP A 180 -20.33 -7.76 5.44
CA TRP A 180 -18.91 -8.03 5.22
C TRP A 180 -18.53 -9.36 5.84
N GLN A 181 -18.07 -10.32 5.01
CA GLN A 181 -17.57 -11.61 5.45
C GLN A 181 -16.05 -11.67 5.33
N ALA A 182 -15.37 -12.00 6.44
CA ALA A 182 -13.93 -12.19 6.46
C ALA A 182 -13.53 -13.19 7.57
N PRO A 183 -12.30 -13.78 7.50
CA PRO A 183 -11.84 -14.78 8.45
C PRO A 183 -11.34 -14.19 9.77
N PHE A 184 -11.26 -12.86 9.88
CA PHE A 184 -10.73 -12.20 11.08
C PHE A 184 -11.66 -12.39 12.27
N HIS A 185 -11.10 -12.70 13.45
CA HIS A 185 -11.91 -12.79 14.64
C HIS A 185 -12.60 -11.45 14.95
N PRO A 186 -13.93 -11.45 15.28
CA PRO A 186 -14.74 -10.22 15.42
C PRO A 186 -14.20 -9.18 16.38
N ASN A 187 -13.43 -9.61 17.39
CA ASN A 187 -12.90 -8.77 18.45
C ASN A 187 -11.40 -8.51 18.32
N ASP A 188 -10.73 -9.02 17.29
CA ASP A 188 -9.29 -8.76 17.10
C ASP A 188 -9.09 -7.46 16.33
N PRO A 189 -8.27 -6.54 16.86
CA PRO A 189 -8.06 -5.27 16.21
C PRO A 189 -7.15 -5.40 14.99
N LEU A 190 -7.55 -4.79 13.89
CA LEU A 190 -6.83 -4.69 12.65
C LEU A 190 -6.37 -3.25 12.36
N PRO A 191 -5.29 -3.06 11.62
CA PRO A 191 -4.77 -1.74 11.26
C PRO A 191 -5.44 -1.20 9.99
N TRP A 192 -5.91 0.03 9.99
CA TRP A 192 -6.62 0.65 8.87
C TRP A 192 -6.03 1.99 8.46
N LEU A 193 -6.09 2.29 7.15
CA LEU A 193 -5.76 3.60 6.59
C LEU A 193 -6.49 3.82 5.25
N ASP A 194 -6.68 5.07 4.88
CA ASP A 194 -7.01 5.45 3.50
C ASP A 194 -5.71 5.61 2.71
N ALA A 195 -5.42 4.65 1.82
CA ALA A 195 -4.12 4.62 1.14
C ALA A 195 -3.93 5.78 0.16
N GLU A 196 -5.01 6.28 -0.44
CA GLU A 196 -4.97 7.38 -1.40
C GLU A 196 -4.88 8.76 -0.73
N HIS A 197 -5.46 8.88 0.46
CA HIS A 197 -5.47 10.12 1.21
C HIS A 197 -4.24 10.27 2.12
N ASP A 198 -3.84 9.21 2.82
CA ASP A 198 -2.97 9.33 3.98
C ASP A 198 -1.49 9.00 3.72
N VAL A 199 -1.21 8.14 2.71
CA VAL A 199 0.17 7.69 2.48
C VAL A 199 1.06 8.82 1.98
N GLY A 200 0.57 9.66 1.09
CA GLY A 200 1.34 10.76 0.51
C GLY A 200 1.85 11.77 1.54
N PRO A 201 0.98 12.35 2.37
CA PRO A 201 1.39 13.29 3.42
C PRO A 201 2.36 12.68 4.43
N ALA A 202 2.11 11.44 4.89
CA ALA A 202 3.00 10.76 5.83
C ALA A 202 4.39 10.49 5.22
N LEU A 203 4.45 10.03 3.96
CA LEU A 203 5.70 9.85 3.23
C LEU A 203 6.46 11.15 3.04
N LEU A 204 5.77 12.24 2.74
CA LEU A 204 6.41 13.55 2.62
C LEU A 204 7.10 13.96 3.93
N GLN A 205 6.49 13.69 5.10
CA GLN A 205 7.12 13.96 6.40
C GLN A 205 8.36 13.07 6.62
N ILE A 206 8.27 11.77 6.30
CA ILE A 206 9.43 10.86 6.37
C ILE A 206 10.60 11.43 5.53
N PHE A 207 10.34 11.86 4.30
CA PHE A 207 11.37 12.43 3.43
C PHE A 207 11.88 13.80 3.90
N LYS A 208 11.03 14.63 4.51
CA LYS A 208 11.44 15.93 5.09
C LYS A 208 12.34 15.76 6.30
N MET A 209 12.01 14.83 7.19
CA MET A 209 12.84 14.49 8.35
C MET A 209 14.15 13.79 7.93
N GLY A 210 14.11 13.06 6.83
CA GLY A 210 15.26 12.48 6.15
C GLY A 210 15.88 11.27 6.87
N PRO A 211 16.98 10.74 6.30
CA PRO A 211 17.60 9.50 6.79
C PRO A 211 18.23 9.60 8.20
N LYS A 212 18.47 10.82 8.71
CA LYS A 212 18.96 10.97 10.10
C LYS A 212 17.94 10.44 11.12
N ALA A 213 16.63 10.66 10.83
CA ALA A 213 15.55 10.18 11.70
C ALA A 213 15.15 8.73 11.41
N TRP A 214 15.18 8.33 10.13
CA TRP A 214 14.46 7.14 9.68
C TRP A 214 15.33 6.01 9.12
N LYS A 215 16.65 6.19 8.98
CA LYS A 215 17.51 5.15 8.41
C LYS A 215 17.42 3.84 9.20
N GLY A 216 17.08 2.77 8.50
CA GLY A 216 16.96 1.42 9.04
C GLY A 216 15.65 1.16 9.79
N GLN A 217 14.80 2.17 9.97
CA GLN A 217 13.53 2.03 10.69
C GLN A 217 12.45 1.37 9.81
N ARG A 218 11.56 0.63 10.45
CA ARG A 218 10.26 0.24 9.93
C ARG A 218 9.22 1.20 10.49
N VAL A 219 8.46 1.83 9.61
CA VAL A 219 7.38 2.75 9.95
C VAL A 219 6.04 2.05 9.69
N ILE A 220 5.26 1.86 10.74
CA ILE A 220 3.94 1.27 10.65
C ILE A 220 2.94 2.38 10.32
N LEU A 221 2.41 2.33 9.10
CA LEU A 221 1.43 3.32 8.64
C LEU A 221 0.02 2.74 8.71
N ALA A 222 -0.61 2.96 9.86
CA ALA A 222 -2.02 2.64 10.11
C ALA A 222 -2.55 3.67 11.11
N PHE A 223 -3.67 4.33 10.78
CA PHE A 223 -4.21 5.45 11.55
C PHE A 223 -5.32 5.05 12.49
N GLU A 224 -5.99 3.95 12.22
CA GLU A 224 -6.99 3.37 13.10
C GLU A 224 -6.65 1.92 13.47
N ARG A 225 -7.02 1.57 14.69
CA ARG A 225 -6.94 0.20 15.22
C ARG A 225 -8.35 -0.22 15.60
N LEU A 226 -9.02 -0.97 14.70
CA LEU A 226 -10.43 -1.29 14.81
C LEU A 226 -10.66 -2.78 14.62
N THR A 227 -11.54 -3.34 15.47
CA THR A 227 -12.04 -4.71 15.25
C THR A 227 -13.02 -4.74 14.06
N PRO A 228 -13.25 -5.90 13.42
CA PRO A 228 -14.25 -6.03 12.36
C PRO A 228 -15.63 -5.49 12.75
N LEU A 229 -16.07 -5.71 13.98
CA LEU A 229 -17.33 -5.16 14.48
C LEU A 229 -17.32 -3.63 14.55
N GLN A 230 -16.20 -3.03 14.96
CA GLN A 230 -16.06 -1.57 15.00
C GLN A 230 -16.01 -0.99 13.58
N VAL A 231 -15.35 -1.67 12.63
CA VAL A 231 -15.36 -1.29 11.21
C VAL A 231 -16.78 -1.25 10.68
N CYS A 232 -17.57 -2.32 10.85
CA CYS A 232 -18.96 -2.36 10.40
C CYS A 232 -19.80 -1.24 11.04
N LYS A 233 -19.61 -0.97 12.34
CA LYS A 233 -20.33 0.10 13.02
C LYS A 233 -19.99 1.48 12.46
N LYS A 234 -18.71 1.77 12.21
CA LYS A 234 -18.26 3.04 11.60
C LYS A 234 -18.73 3.16 10.16
N PHE A 235 -18.56 2.08 9.37
CA PHE A 235 -19.00 2.04 7.99
C PHE A 235 -20.52 2.26 7.85
N SER A 236 -21.31 1.62 8.73
CA SER A 236 -22.77 1.83 8.80
C SER A 236 -23.16 3.29 9.01
N ARG A 237 -22.44 4.01 9.91
CA ARG A 237 -22.68 5.44 10.09
C ARG A 237 -22.30 6.27 8.86
N GLY A 238 -21.21 5.88 8.18
CA GLY A 238 -20.76 6.56 6.97
C GLY A 238 -21.76 6.43 5.82
N VAL A 239 -22.16 5.20 5.47
CA VAL A 239 -23.10 4.96 4.35
C VAL A 239 -24.57 5.19 4.71
N GLY A 240 -24.92 5.41 5.99
CA GLY A 240 -26.30 5.60 6.43
C GLY A 240 -27.18 4.34 6.32
N ARG A 241 -26.60 3.14 6.25
CA ARG A 241 -27.28 1.85 6.13
C ARG A 241 -26.72 0.83 7.12
N PRO A 242 -27.49 -0.16 7.59
CA PRO A 242 -26.96 -1.20 8.44
C PRO A 242 -25.84 -1.99 7.74
N VAL A 243 -24.75 -2.23 8.48
CA VAL A 243 -23.63 -3.08 8.03
C VAL A 243 -23.38 -4.13 9.09
N ARG A 244 -23.39 -5.42 8.72
CA ARG A 244 -23.11 -6.52 9.63
C ARG A 244 -21.81 -7.23 9.28
N TYR A 245 -21.10 -7.70 10.29
CA TYR A 245 -19.94 -8.56 10.14
C TYR A 245 -20.36 -10.02 10.18
N ILE A 246 -19.82 -10.84 9.28
CA ILE A 246 -19.95 -12.30 9.25
C ILE A 246 -18.55 -12.88 9.39
N HIS A 247 -18.27 -13.50 10.53
CA HIS A 247 -17.04 -14.27 10.71
C HIS A 247 -17.15 -15.57 9.93
N GLY A 248 -16.30 -15.78 8.96
CA GLY A 248 -16.34 -16.98 8.10
C GLY A 248 -15.21 -16.96 7.05
N PRO A 249 -15.07 -18.06 6.31
CA PRO A 249 -14.00 -18.20 5.33
C PRO A 249 -14.05 -17.13 4.24
N ILE A 250 -12.90 -16.88 3.60
CA ILE A 250 -12.80 -15.95 2.48
C ILE A 250 -13.62 -16.51 1.30
N LYS A 251 -14.60 -15.74 0.84
CA LYS A 251 -15.35 -16.04 -0.37
C LYS A 251 -14.54 -15.65 -1.61
N ILE A 252 -14.30 -16.60 -2.51
CA ILE A 252 -13.64 -16.34 -3.80
C ILE A 252 -14.67 -16.59 -4.90
N ALA A 253 -15.43 -15.58 -5.23
CA ALA A 253 -16.52 -15.62 -6.23
C ALA A 253 -16.07 -15.18 -7.64
N VAL A 254 -14.81 -14.78 -7.80
CA VAL A 254 -14.24 -14.30 -9.07
C VAL A 254 -12.94 -15.06 -9.40
N ASN A 255 -12.58 -15.06 -10.68
CA ASN A 255 -11.30 -15.63 -11.08
C ASN A 255 -10.15 -14.75 -10.60
N ILE A 256 -9.22 -15.36 -9.86
CA ILE A 256 -8.01 -14.72 -9.37
C ILE A 256 -6.78 -15.56 -9.75
N PRO A 257 -5.60 -14.93 -9.91
CA PRO A 257 -4.36 -15.66 -10.16
C PRO A 257 -4.07 -16.68 -9.07
N SER A 258 -3.46 -17.83 -9.43
CA SER A 258 -3.16 -18.92 -8.48
C SER A 258 -2.32 -18.47 -7.29
N GLY A 259 -1.27 -17.66 -7.51
CA GLY A 259 -0.43 -17.13 -6.44
C GLY A 259 -1.17 -16.21 -5.47
N TYR A 260 -2.20 -15.48 -5.95
CA TYR A 260 -3.06 -14.68 -5.08
C TYR A 260 -4.02 -15.56 -4.27
N ARG A 261 -4.54 -16.63 -4.88
CA ARG A 261 -5.36 -17.63 -4.17
C ARG A 261 -4.59 -18.27 -3.01
N GLU A 262 -3.39 -18.76 -3.28
CA GLU A 262 -2.52 -19.34 -2.25
C GLU A 262 -2.24 -18.33 -1.11
N HIS A 263 -1.98 -17.09 -1.45
CA HIS A 263 -1.80 -16.04 -0.45
C HIS A 263 -3.03 -15.86 0.45
N LEU A 264 -4.23 -15.83 -0.11
CA LEU A 264 -5.49 -15.70 0.66
C LEU A 264 -5.76 -16.91 1.55
N GLU A 265 -5.46 -18.12 1.08
CA GLU A 265 -5.62 -19.36 1.86
C GLU A 265 -4.67 -19.34 3.09
N ILE A 266 -3.42 -18.97 2.90
CA ILE A 266 -2.45 -18.83 4.00
C ILE A 266 -2.81 -17.66 4.92
N LEU A 267 -3.30 -16.54 4.37
CA LEU A 267 -3.77 -15.40 5.16
C LEU A 267 -4.94 -15.83 6.08
N GLN A 268 -5.90 -16.59 5.56
CA GLN A 268 -6.98 -17.13 6.38
C GLN A 268 -6.44 -18.02 7.51
N GLU A 269 -5.51 -18.92 7.22
CA GLU A 269 -4.90 -19.78 8.25
C GLU A 269 -4.16 -18.95 9.31
N VAL A 270 -3.29 -18.03 8.89
CA VAL A 270 -2.38 -17.29 9.80
C VAL A 270 -3.12 -16.20 10.56
N LEU A 271 -3.85 -15.33 9.87
CA LEU A 271 -4.51 -14.18 10.50
C LEU A 271 -5.92 -14.50 11.00
N GLY A 272 -6.62 -15.46 10.38
CA GLY A 272 -7.94 -15.90 10.77
C GLY A 272 -7.89 -16.98 11.85
N ASP A 273 -7.45 -18.18 11.48
CA ASP A 273 -7.56 -19.38 12.36
C ASP A 273 -6.57 -19.29 13.53
N LYS A 274 -5.32 -18.91 13.28
CA LYS A 274 -4.26 -18.78 14.30
C LYS A 274 -4.22 -17.41 14.97
N ARG A 275 -4.99 -16.45 14.47
CA ARG A 275 -5.13 -15.12 15.03
C ARG A 275 -3.81 -14.38 15.22
N ALA A 276 -2.84 -14.60 14.32
CA ALA A 276 -1.58 -13.87 14.34
C ALA A 276 -1.83 -12.37 14.19
N PRO A 277 -1.11 -11.49 14.93
CA PRO A 277 -1.22 -10.05 14.76
C PRO A 277 -0.83 -9.63 13.34
N TYR A 278 -1.58 -8.70 12.74
CA TYR A 278 -1.41 -8.30 11.33
C TYR A 278 0.02 -7.92 10.96
N PHE A 279 0.71 -7.16 11.79
CA PHE A 279 2.12 -6.77 11.56
C PHE A 279 3.14 -7.68 12.26
N GLY A 280 2.69 -8.69 13.00
CA GLY A 280 3.49 -9.43 13.96
C GLY A 280 3.41 -8.85 15.38
N PRO A 281 3.95 -9.55 16.39
CA PRO A 281 3.67 -9.28 17.80
C PRO A 281 4.37 -8.03 18.37
N GLN A 282 5.35 -7.47 17.66
CA GLN A 282 6.26 -6.46 18.18
C GLN A 282 5.91 -5.02 17.77
N TYR A 283 4.84 -4.81 16.98
CA TYR A 283 4.54 -3.48 16.46
C TYR A 283 3.33 -2.86 17.13
N GLU A 284 3.52 -1.61 17.56
CA GLU A 284 2.44 -0.78 18.08
C GLU A 284 2.03 0.26 17.03
N TYR A 285 0.74 0.57 17.01
CA TYR A 285 0.11 1.60 16.18
C TYR A 285 -1.18 2.08 16.86
N PRO A 286 -1.74 3.23 16.59
CA PRO A 286 -1.49 4.14 15.45
C PRO A 286 -0.64 5.38 15.76
N ASN A 287 -0.02 5.49 16.94
CA ASN A 287 0.56 6.75 17.41
C ASN A 287 1.65 7.30 16.48
N GLU A 288 2.56 6.47 15.99
CA GLU A 288 3.62 6.90 15.08
C GLU A 288 3.04 7.44 13.77
N ALA A 289 2.08 6.73 13.17
CA ALA A 289 1.41 7.19 11.95
C ALA A 289 0.74 8.55 12.15
N ARG A 290 0.02 8.73 13.27
CA ARG A 290 -0.65 10.00 13.59
C ARG A 290 0.32 11.16 13.84
N SER A 291 1.53 10.89 14.32
CA SER A 291 2.56 11.92 14.44
C SER A 291 3.13 12.36 13.08
N LEU A 292 3.05 11.51 12.07
CA LEU A 292 3.44 11.85 10.70
C LEU A 292 2.34 12.59 9.94
N TRP A 293 1.06 12.25 10.21
CA TRP A 293 -0.08 12.87 9.54
C TRP A 293 -1.32 12.86 10.45
N GLU A 294 -1.72 14.04 10.94
CA GLU A 294 -2.89 14.18 11.82
C GLU A 294 -4.22 14.26 11.05
N GLY A 295 -4.17 14.67 9.79
CA GLY A 295 -5.35 14.84 8.92
C GLY A 295 -5.80 13.54 8.24
N TYR A 296 -5.59 12.38 8.85
CA TYR A 296 -5.96 11.10 8.25
C TYR A 296 -7.48 10.93 8.10
N ARG A 297 -7.88 10.17 7.08
CA ARG A 297 -9.28 9.81 6.82
C ARG A 297 -9.62 8.45 7.45
N GLY A 298 -10.45 8.45 8.48
CA GLY A 298 -10.92 7.22 9.13
C GLY A 298 -11.99 6.47 8.32
N ILE A 299 -12.28 5.22 8.74
CA ILE A 299 -13.28 4.35 8.08
C ILE A 299 -14.66 5.02 7.91
N GLU A 300 -15.13 5.76 8.92
CA GLU A 300 -16.45 6.40 8.85
C GLU A 300 -16.51 7.50 7.79
N GLU A 301 -15.48 8.31 7.72
CA GLU A 301 -15.34 9.38 6.74
C GLU A 301 -15.15 8.83 5.33
N TYR A 302 -14.27 7.81 5.17
CA TYR A 302 -14.13 7.09 3.93
C TYR A 302 -15.46 6.52 3.42
N ALA A 303 -16.21 5.86 4.29
CA ALA A 303 -17.50 5.26 3.96
C ALA A 303 -18.56 6.30 3.58
N ARG A 304 -18.47 7.53 4.11
CA ARG A 304 -19.37 8.63 3.78
C ARG A 304 -19.01 9.35 2.49
N GLU A 305 -17.71 9.59 2.26
CA GLU A 305 -17.26 10.54 1.24
C GLU A 305 -16.66 9.87 0.01
N VAL A 306 -16.03 8.71 0.17
CA VAL A 306 -15.25 8.06 -0.89
C VAL A 306 -15.96 6.83 -1.44
N PHE A 307 -16.39 5.93 -0.57
CA PHE A 307 -17.00 4.67 -0.98
C PHE A 307 -18.18 4.86 -1.95
N PRO A 308 -19.15 5.76 -1.72
CA PRO A 308 -20.25 5.97 -2.69
C PRO A 308 -19.78 6.48 -4.04
N VAL A 309 -18.74 7.32 -4.07
CA VAL A 309 -18.16 7.87 -5.29
C VAL A 309 -17.44 6.79 -6.11
N GLU A 310 -16.62 5.96 -5.46
CA GLU A 310 -15.94 4.83 -6.10
C GLU A 310 -16.95 3.79 -6.64
N GLU A 311 -18.01 3.48 -5.87
CA GLU A 311 -19.07 2.58 -6.30
C GLU A 311 -19.85 3.15 -7.52
N SER A 312 -20.16 4.42 -7.51
CA SER A 312 -20.81 5.10 -8.65
C SER A 312 -19.93 5.09 -9.91
N ALA A 313 -18.62 5.32 -9.75
CA ALA A 313 -17.66 5.22 -10.85
C ALA A 313 -17.57 3.81 -11.45
N ASN A 314 -17.84 2.78 -10.64
CA ASN A 314 -17.94 1.39 -11.06
C ASN A 314 -19.34 1.03 -11.65
N GLY A 315 -20.23 1.99 -11.84
CA GLY A 315 -21.58 1.79 -12.37
C GLY A 315 -22.57 1.19 -11.36
N LEU A 316 -22.28 1.25 -10.07
CA LEU A 316 -23.12 0.71 -9.01
C LEU A 316 -24.03 1.80 -8.43
N THR A 317 -25.33 1.59 -8.50
CA THR A 317 -26.37 2.59 -8.13
C THR A 317 -27.20 2.09 -6.96
N TRP A 318 -26.57 1.82 -5.83
CA TRP A 318 -27.27 1.39 -4.62
C TRP A 318 -27.73 2.57 -3.71
N MET A 319 -27.37 3.79 -4.05
CA MET A 319 -27.76 5.02 -3.34
C MET A 319 -29.20 5.43 -3.66
#